data_0178ebcd3268d32056abb51915571840
#
_entry.id   0178ebcd3268d32056abb51915571840
#
_cell.length_a   1.000
_cell.length_b   1.000
_cell.length_c   1.000
_cell.angle_alpha   90.00
_cell.angle_beta   90.00
_cell.angle_gamma   90.00
#
_symmetry.space_group_name_H-M   'P 1'
#
loop_
_entity.id
_entity.type
_entity.pdbx_description
1 polymer ?
#
loop_
_entity_poly.entity_id
_entity_poly.type
_entity_poly.pdbx_seq_one_letter_code
_entity_poly.pdbx_strand_id
1 'polypeptide(L)' 'MLHVVFEYADSWSGWKWKRQECVVESVRECIKLYGLGVDCDYRIISAEEVEE' A
#
# COMPACT_ATOMS: atom_id res chain seq x y z
N MET A 1 10.19 -4.75 11.15
CA MET A 1 9.43 -3.86 10.22
C MET A 1 9.32 -4.52 8.86
N LEU A 2 8.28 -4.22 8.14
CA LEU A 2 8.07 -4.74 6.79
C LEU A 2 8.20 -3.62 5.76
N HIS A 3 8.93 -3.90 4.69
CA HIS A 3 8.95 -3.06 3.52
C HIS A 3 7.85 -3.56 2.58
N VAL A 4 6.78 -2.79 2.47
CA VAL A 4 5.61 -3.16 1.68
C VAL A 4 5.58 -2.33 0.40
N VAL A 5 5.49 -3.03 -0.73
CA VAL A 5 5.31 -2.40 -2.04
C VAL A 5 3.89 -2.73 -2.49
N PHE A 6 3.13 -1.72 -2.82
CA PHE A 6 1.74 -1.89 -3.21
C PHE A 6 1.37 -0.94 -4.35
N GLU A 7 0.28 -1.29 -5.02
CA GLU A 7 -0.30 -0.42 -6.05
C GLU A 7 -1.73 -0.09 -5.65
N TYR A 8 -2.17 1.10 -5.99
CA TYR A 8 -3.53 1.55 -5.71
C TYR A 8 -4.06 2.35 -6.89
N ALA A 9 -5.40 2.37 -6.98
CA ALA A 9 -6.11 3.14 -8.00
C ALA A 9 -7.32 3.80 -7.35
N ASP A 10 -7.53 5.07 -7.65
CA ASP A 10 -8.64 5.83 -7.09
C ASP A 10 -9.31 6.68 -8.17
N SER A 11 -10.46 7.27 -7.79
CA SER A 11 -11.24 8.10 -8.72
C SER A 11 -10.52 9.41 -9.08
N TRP A 12 -9.65 9.90 -8.22
CA TRP A 12 -8.91 11.13 -8.45
C TRP A 12 -7.91 10.99 -9.59
N SER A 13 -7.34 9.79 -9.74
CA SER A 13 -6.37 9.51 -10.79
C SER A 13 -7.02 8.91 -12.04
N GLY A 14 -8.36 8.79 -12.08
CA GLY A 14 -9.06 8.13 -13.16
C GLY A 14 -8.87 6.62 -13.16
N TRP A 15 -8.71 6.04 -11.96
CA TRP A 15 -8.52 4.61 -11.76
C TRP A 15 -7.22 4.07 -12.38
N LYS A 16 -6.20 4.93 -12.48
CA LYS A 16 -4.88 4.49 -12.91
C LYS A 16 -4.10 3.94 -11.75
N TRP A 17 -3.46 2.82 -11.95
CA TRP A 17 -2.64 2.17 -10.92
C TRP A 17 -1.36 2.95 -10.69
N LYS A 18 -1.11 3.26 -9.43
CA LYS A 18 0.13 3.93 -9.00
C LYS A 18 0.84 3.04 -8.00
N ARG A 19 2.16 2.97 -8.12
CA ARG A 19 2.97 2.18 -7.19
C ARG A 19 3.45 3.07 -6.05
N GLN A 20 3.38 2.52 -4.85
CA GLN A 20 3.85 3.18 -3.64
C GLN A 20 4.52 2.15 -2.75
N GLU A 21 5.42 2.61 -1.89
CA GLU A 21 6.08 1.74 -0.93
C GLU A 21 6.14 2.41 0.44
N CYS A 22 6.21 1.60 1.49
CA CYS A 22 6.29 2.10 2.85
C CYS A 22 6.95 1.05 3.75
N VAL A 23 7.42 1.51 4.91
CA VAL A 23 7.97 0.62 5.93
C VAL A 23 7.03 0.70 7.13
N VAL A 24 6.42 -0.41 7.48
CA VAL A 24 5.39 -0.49 8.54
C VAL A 24 5.58 -1.76 9.35
N GLU A 25 4.89 -1.85 10.49
CA GLU A 25 4.95 -3.04 11.32
C GLU A 25 4.20 -4.23 10.72
N SER A 26 3.15 -3.95 9.96
CA SER A 26 2.34 -4.98 9.31
C SER A 26 1.65 -4.43 8.09
N VAL A 27 1.20 -5.34 7.21
CA VAL A 27 0.43 -4.96 6.02
C VAL A 27 -0.85 -4.24 6.42
N ARG A 28 -1.49 -4.67 7.51
CA ARG A 28 -2.70 -4.03 8.02
C ARG A 28 -2.45 -2.55 8.34
N GLU A 29 -1.30 -2.25 8.93
CA GLU A 29 -0.95 -0.88 9.26
C GLU A 29 -0.76 -0.04 8.01
N CYS A 30 -0.15 -0.61 6.98
CA CYS A 30 -0.01 0.05 5.68
C CYS A 30 -1.39 0.40 5.10
N ILE A 31 -2.32 -0.54 5.15
CA ILE A 31 -3.68 -0.33 4.65
C ILE A 31 -4.36 0.82 5.40
N LYS A 32 -4.20 0.87 6.72
CA LYS A 32 -4.77 1.93 7.54
C LYS A 32 -4.17 3.29 7.25
N LEU A 33 -2.85 3.36 7.13
CA LEU A 33 -2.14 4.62 6.91
C LEU A 33 -2.53 5.30 5.60
N TYR A 34 -2.73 4.50 4.56
CA TYR A 34 -3.05 5.03 3.24
C TYR A 34 -4.54 4.98 2.91
N GLY A 35 -5.37 4.50 3.85
CA GLY A 35 -6.81 4.40 3.62
C GLY A 35 -7.17 3.47 2.48
N LEU A 36 -6.38 2.42 2.28
CA LEU A 36 -6.60 1.49 1.19
C LEU A 36 -7.89 0.70 1.40
N GLY A 37 -8.63 0.50 0.31
CA GLY A 37 -9.87 -0.25 0.36
C GLY A 37 -11.08 0.55 0.82
N VAL A 38 -10.91 1.84 1.16
CA VAL A 38 -12.02 2.72 1.55
C VAL A 38 -12.54 3.46 0.32
N ASP A 39 -11.70 4.33 -0.26
CA ASP A 39 -12.06 5.09 -1.45
C ASP A 39 -11.23 4.72 -2.68
N CYS A 40 -10.48 3.64 -2.58
CA CYS A 40 -9.59 3.21 -3.67
C CYS A 40 -9.45 1.70 -3.66
N ASP A 41 -9.09 1.16 -4.82
CA ASP A 41 -8.68 -0.23 -4.93
C ASP A 41 -7.19 -0.32 -4.66
N TYR A 42 -6.73 -1.48 -4.21
CA TYR A 42 -5.32 -1.68 -3.94
C TYR A 42 -4.93 -3.14 -4.18
N ARG A 43 -3.63 -3.34 -4.34
CA ARG A 43 -3.08 -4.69 -4.37
C ARG A 43 -1.67 -4.65 -3.78
N ILE A 44 -1.34 -5.68 -3.01
CA ILE A 44 -0.01 -5.81 -2.40
C ILE A 44 0.89 -6.55 -3.39
N ILE A 45 2.00 -5.92 -3.76
CA ILE A 45 2.97 -6.52 -4.68
C ILE A 45 3.95 -7.38 -3.90
N SER A 46 4.50 -6.83 -2.81
CA SER A 46 5.42 -7.59 -1.97
C SER A 46 5.43 -7.02 -0.56
N ALA A 47 5.83 -7.85 0.39
CA ALA A 47 6.05 -7.44 1.77
C ALA A 47 7.24 -8.23 2.28
N GLU A 48 8.34 -7.54 2.55
CA GLU A 48 9.58 -8.17 2.98
C GLU A 48 10.02 -7.63 4.33
N GLU A 49 10.53 -8.51 5.18
CA GLU A 49 11.09 -8.11 6.46
C GLU A 49 12.37 -7.32 6.22
N VAL A 50 12.48 -6.16 6.86
CA VAL A 50 13.70 -5.33 6.79
C VAL A 50 14.29 -5.21 8.18
N GLU A 51 15.61 -5.28 8.24
CA GLU A 51 16.35 -5.09 9.49
C GLU A 51 16.64 -3.61 9.67
N GLU A 52 16.52 -3.19 10.91
CA GLU A 52 16.87 -1.83 11.28
C GLU A 52 18.38 -1.66 11.44
#